data_e2c20c5cbaa09953fd64c9d184f16c5c
#
_entry.id   e2c20c5cbaa09953fd64c9d184f16c5c
#
_cell.length_a   1.000
_cell.length_b   1.000
_cell.length_c   1.000
_cell.angle_alpha   90.00
_cell.angle_beta   90.00
_cell.angle_gamma   90.00
#
_symmetry.space_group_name_H-M   'P 1'
#
loop_
_entity.id
_entity.type
_entity.pdbx_description
1 polymer ?
#
loop_
_entity_poly.entity_id
_entity_poly.type
_entity_poly.pdbx_seq_one_letter_code
_entity_poly.pdbx_strand_id
1 'polypeptide(L)'
;YRTGISVGDYPVDHHHARYPGKVPEIEFPPIPAYNIPMGALIPETIDGLIVCEKGISVTNIVNGTTRLQPVVLLTGQAAGVLAAKTVQLKKKVREVPVRLVQEELLKMKTYLMPFVDVKPTDPHWEAIQKVGVTGILKGTGKAEGWGNKMCFFPDSLVTIQTLPYREKENSFMTLDDLGYAVWKMYNNNISGKEISRQDFFKAYTGFIELTNKTQYRPLSL
;
A
#
# COMPACT_ATOMS: atom_id res chain seq x y z
N TYR A 1 3.32 3.08 1.94
CA TYR A 1 3.90 3.32 0.61
C TYR A 1 2.84 3.11 -0.47
N ARG A 2 2.82 4.01 -1.49
CA ARG A 2 1.94 3.87 -2.66
C ARG A 2 2.30 2.69 -3.56
N THR A 3 3.52 2.24 -3.47
CA THR A 3 4.06 1.08 -4.18
C THR A 3 3.98 -0.20 -3.36
N GLY A 4 3.13 -0.23 -2.32
CA GLY A 4 2.95 -1.38 -1.45
C GLY A 4 2.48 -2.62 -2.21
N ILE A 5 3.10 -3.78 -1.93
CA ILE A 5 2.82 -5.07 -2.59
C ILE A 5 2.61 -6.22 -1.59
N SER A 6 2.85 -5.98 -0.34
CA SER A 6 2.59 -6.90 0.76
C SER A 6 2.37 -6.12 2.06
N VAL A 7 1.87 -6.78 3.08
CA VAL A 7 1.58 -6.18 4.37
C VAL A 7 2.26 -6.95 5.50
N GLY A 8 2.48 -6.26 6.63
CA GLY A 8 2.99 -6.87 7.84
C GLY A 8 2.52 -6.12 9.08
N ASP A 9 2.56 -6.84 10.20
CA ASP A 9 2.26 -6.31 11.52
C ASP A 9 3.02 -7.13 12.56
N TYR A 10 4.16 -6.62 12.97
CA TYR A 10 4.97 -7.24 14.01
C TYR A 10 5.95 -6.23 14.60
N PRO A 11 6.20 -6.24 15.91
CA PRO A 11 7.23 -5.40 16.52
C PRO A 11 8.63 -5.75 16.00
N VAL A 12 9.59 -4.86 16.21
CA VAL A 12 10.99 -5.16 15.90
C VAL A 12 11.48 -6.26 16.85
N ASP A 13 11.86 -7.38 16.28
CA ASP A 13 12.41 -8.52 17.01
C ASP A 13 13.77 -8.90 16.42
N HIS A 14 14.83 -8.64 17.19
CA HIS A 14 16.18 -9.03 16.87
C HIS A 14 16.75 -9.97 17.92
N HIS A 15 17.20 -11.13 17.47
CA HIS A 15 18.00 -12.04 18.28
C HIS A 15 19.47 -11.71 18.04
N HIS A 16 20.10 -11.05 19.00
CA HIS A 16 21.51 -10.77 18.93
C HIS A 16 22.34 -12.03 19.22
N ALA A 17 23.42 -12.23 18.46
CA ALA A 17 24.41 -13.23 18.80
C ALA A 17 24.99 -12.92 20.20
N ARG A 18 25.33 -13.96 20.95
CA ARG A 18 26.06 -13.79 22.22
C ARG A 18 27.47 -13.30 21.89
N TYR A 19 27.66 -11.99 21.94
CA TYR A 19 29.00 -11.41 21.92
C TYR A 19 29.61 -11.48 23.33
N PRO A 20 30.93 -11.55 23.43
CA PRO A 20 31.60 -11.34 24.70
C PRO A 20 31.46 -9.85 25.07
N GLY A 21 30.36 -9.48 25.70
CA GLY A 21 30.06 -8.10 26.09
C GLY A 21 28.57 -7.86 26.28
N LYS A 22 28.26 -6.79 27.01
CA LYS A 22 26.86 -6.39 27.23
C LYS A 22 26.31 -5.79 25.92
N VAL A 23 25.28 -6.42 25.37
CA VAL A 23 24.56 -5.89 24.20
C VAL A 23 23.80 -4.63 24.66
N PRO A 24 23.85 -3.51 23.90
CA PRO A 24 23.05 -2.34 24.24
C PRO A 24 21.56 -2.71 24.27
N GLU A 25 20.88 -2.31 25.32
CA GLU A 25 19.41 -2.37 25.36
C GLU A 25 18.88 -1.25 24.47
N ILE A 26 18.26 -1.63 23.36
CA ILE A 26 17.62 -0.67 22.44
C ILE A 26 16.12 -0.84 22.60
N GLU A 27 15.47 0.17 23.15
CA GLU A 27 14.01 0.27 23.15
C GLU A 27 13.54 0.73 21.77
N PHE A 28 12.83 -0.12 21.07
CA PHE A 28 12.20 0.26 19.80
C PHE A 28 10.81 0.85 20.07
N PRO A 29 10.44 1.95 19.38
CA PRO A 29 9.09 2.48 19.49
C PRO A 29 8.09 1.46 18.91
N PRO A 30 6.82 1.51 19.34
CA PRO A 30 5.76 0.71 18.73
C PRO A 30 5.72 0.93 17.22
N ILE A 31 5.67 -0.16 16.45
CA ILE A 31 5.61 -0.11 15.00
C ILE A 31 4.15 -0.33 14.58
N PRO A 32 3.56 0.59 13.80
CA PRO A 32 2.23 0.39 13.25
C PRO A 32 2.25 -0.74 12.21
N ALA A 33 1.09 -1.32 11.92
CA ALA A 33 0.93 -2.18 10.76
C ALA A 33 1.36 -1.43 9.49
N TYR A 34 2.03 -2.10 8.57
CA TYR A 34 2.73 -1.48 7.44
C TYR A 34 2.51 -2.25 6.13
N ASN A 35 2.89 -1.61 5.03
CA ASN A 35 3.08 -2.29 3.76
C ASN A 35 4.54 -2.19 3.28
N ILE A 36 4.95 -3.17 2.46
CA ILE A 36 6.28 -3.25 1.87
C ILE A 36 6.23 -2.73 0.44
N PRO A 37 7.08 -1.77 0.06
CA PRO A 37 7.10 -1.23 -1.29
C PRO A 37 7.72 -2.21 -2.29
N MET A 38 7.25 -2.22 -3.53
CA MET A 38 7.79 -3.05 -4.61
C MET A 38 9.29 -2.83 -4.82
N GLY A 39 9.78 -1.61 -4.63
CA GLY A 39 11.20 -1.28 -4.76
C GLY A 39 12.11 -2.07 -3.81
N ALA A 40 11.59 -2.56 -2.68
CA ALA A 40 12.37 -3.40 -1.78
C ALA A 40 12.76 -4.77 -2.39
N LEU A 41 12.08 -5.19 -3.45
CA LEU A 41 12.36 -6.43 -4.19
C LEU A 41 13.34 -6.25 -5.35
N ILE A 42 13.66 -5.00 -5.72
CA ILE A 42 14.39 -4.69 -6.95
C ILE A 42 15.76 -4.11 -6.60
N PRO A 43 16.87 -4.82 -6.90
CA PRO A 43 18.20 -4.27 -6.71
C PRO A 43 18.42 -3.00 -7.51
N GLU A 44 19.14 -2.03 -6.95
CA GLU A 44 19.37 -0.74 -7.58
C GLU A 44 20.24 -0.83 -8.85
N THR A 45 21.28 -1.65 -8.81
CA THR A 45 22.32 -1.70 -9.85
C THR A 45 22.30 -2.94 -10.72
N ILE A 46 21.52 -3.97 -10.36
CA ILE A 46 21.47 -5.25 -11.08
C ILE A 46 20.12 -5.40 -11.78
N ASP A 47 20.15 -5.56 -13.09
CA ASP A 47 18.96 -5.85 -13.88
C ASP A 47 18.66 -7.36 -13.92
N GLY A 48 17.39 -7.69 -14.09
CA GLY A 48 16.94 -9.09 -14.24
C GLY A 48 16.89 -9.90 -12.95
N LEU A 49 17.14 -9.29 -11.80
CA LEU A 49 17.07 -9.93 -10.49
C LEU A 49 15.90 -9.38 -9.67
N ILE A 50 15.16 -10.27 -9.07
CA ILE A 50 14.14 -9.97 -8.06
C ILE A 50 14.54 -10.68 -6.76
N VAL A 51 14.60 -9.92 -5.67
CA VAL A 51 14.94 -10.44 -4.36
C VAL A 51 13.68 -10.49 -3.50
N CYS A 52 13.44 -11.57 -2.81
CA CYS A 52 12.27 -11.71 -1.94
C CYS A 52 12.66 -12.29 -0.57
N GLU A 53 11.66 -12.58 0.23
CA GLU A 53 11.78 -13.15 1.57
C GLU A 53 12.59 -12.26 2.52
N LYS A 54 13.56 -12.86 3.23
CA LYS A 54 14.42 -12.17 4.21
C LYS A 54 15.52 -11.33 3.56
N GLY A 55 15.74 -11.49 2.25
CA GLY A 55 16.77 -10.81 1.49
C GLY A 55 16.33 -9.48 0.87
N ILE A 56 15.11 -9.02 1.10
CA ILE A 56 14.61 -7.74 0.56
C ILE A 56 15.45 -6.54 1.05
N SER A 57 15.45 -5.48 0.28
CA SER A 57 16.20 -4.25 0.58
C SER A 57 15.52 -3.45 1.69
N VAL A 58 15.90 -3.73 2.92
CA VAL A 58 15.45 -3.05 4.14
C VAL A 58 16.61 -2.85 5.11
N THR A 59 16.49 -1.91 6.03
CA THR A 59 17.48 -1.76 7.10
C THR A 59 17.46 -2.96 8.05
N ASN A 60 18.54 -3.16 8.80
CA ASN A 60 18.60 -4.21 9.82
C ASN A 60 17.42 -4.10 10.80
N ILE A 61 17.08 -2.89 11.24
CA ILE A 61 15.94 -2.66 12.14
C ILE A 61 14.63 -3.12 11.50
N VAL A 62 14.36 -2.72 10.27
CA VAL A 62 13.14 -3.11 9.54
C VAL A 62 13.13 -4.61 9.25
N ASN A 63 14.29 -5.24 9.04
CA ASN A 63 14.36 -6.69 8.90
C ASN A 63 13.83 -7.44 10.14
N GLY A 64 14.00 -6.88 11.33
CA GLY A 64 13.45 -7.45 12.57
C GLY A 64 11.94 -7.65 12.54
N THR A 65 11.20 -6.85 11.79
CA THR A 65 9.75 -6.97 11.63
C THR A 65 9.35 -7.70 10.34
N THR A 66 10.10 -7.55 9.24
CA THR A 66 9.71 -8.09 7.92
C THR A 66 10.12 -9.54 7.69
N ARG A 67 11.01 -10.12 8.51
CA ARG A 67 11.53 -11.49 8.37
C ARG A 67 10.57 -12.60 8.79
N LEU A 68 9.37 -12.26 9.27
CA LEU A 68 8.42 -13.26 9.74
C LEU A 68 7.73 -14.00 8.61
N GLN A 69 7.39 -15.26 8.87
CA GLN A 69 6.84 -16.17 7.86
C GLN A 69 5.65 -15.60 7.06
N PRO A 70 4.62 -15.00 7.67
CA PRO A 70 3.51 -14.43 6.89
C PRO A 70 3.97 -13.33 5.93
N VAL A 71 4.87 -12.45 6.37
CA VAL A 71 5.40 -11.36 5.53
C VAL A 71 6.28 -11.92 4.41
N VAL A 72 7.11 -12.91 4.72
CA VAL A 72 7.97 -13.63 3.76
C VAL A 72 7.14 -14.28 2.66
N LEU A 73 6.05 -14.96 3.01
CA LEU A 73 5.15 -15.59 2.03
C LEU A 73 4.49 -14.54 1.11
N LEU A 74 4.02 -13.43 1.67
CA LEU A 74 3.41 -12.35 0.90
C LEU A 74 4.41 -11.65 -0.03
N THR A 75 5.65 -11.43 0.41
CA THR A 75 6.71 -10.87 -0.44
C THR A 75 7.12 -11.85 -1.54
N GLY A 76 7.16 -13.15 -1.26
CA GLY A 76 7.39 -14.20 -2.26
C GLY A 76 6.30 -14.24 -3.32
N GLN A 77 5.03 -14.14 -2.91
CA GLN A 77 3.89 -14.04 -3.84
C GLN A 77 4.03 -12.81 -4.74
N ALA A 78 4.34 -11.65 -4.16
CA ALA A 78 4.51 -10.41 -4.91
C ALA A 78 5.69 -10.48 -5.89
N ALA A 79 6.81 -11.13 -5.51
CA ALA A 79 7.95 -11.37 -6.37
C ALA A 79 7.58 -12.25 -7.58
N GLY A 80 6.79 -13.30 -7.36
CA GLY A 80 6.28 -14.15 -8.43
C GLY A 80 5.38 -13.40 -9.42
N VAL A 81 4.48 -12.56 -8.93
CA VAL A 81 3.63 -11.69 -9.78
C VAL A 81 4.48 -10.69 -10.56
N LEU A 82 5.46 -10.05 -9.91
CA LEU A 82 6.37 -9.11 -10.58
C LEU A 82 7.17 -9.79 -11.68
N ALA A 83 7.70 -10.99 -11.42
CA ALA A 83 8.43 -11.78 -12.41
C ALA A 83 7.54 -12.13 -13.61
N ALA A 84 6.32 -12.61 -13.37
CA ALA A 84 5.36 -12.92 -14.42
C ALA A 84 5.03 -11.69 -15.29
N LYS A 85 4.77 -10.52 -14.66
CA LYS A 85 4.51 -9.27 -15.38
C LYS A 85 5.72 -8.79 -16.17
N THR A 86 6.92 -8.96 -15.66
CA THR A 86 8.18 -8.66 -16.36
C THR A 86 8.27 -9.42 -17.71
N VAL A 87 8.00 -10.72 -17.66
CA VAL A 87 8.02 -11.57 -18.86
C VAL A 87 6.86 -11.23 -19.81
N GLN A 88 5.63 -11.11 -19.29
CA GLN A 88 4.44 -10.81 -20.10
C GLN A 88 4.56 -9.47 -20.83
N LEU A 89 5.11 -8.46 -20.18
CA LEU A 89 5.27 -7.12 -20.75
C LEU A 89 6.55 -6.95 -21.55
N LYS A 90 7.47 -7.92 -21.52
CA LYS A 90 8.81 -7.84 -22.13
C LYS A 90 9.56 -6.57 -21.67
N LYS A 91 9.47 -6.23 -20.39
CA LYS A 91 10.10 -5.06 -19.78
C LYS A 91 11.19 -5.48 -18.79
N LYS A 92 12.06 -4.54 -18.43
CA LYS A 92 12.94 -4.73 -17.28
C LYS A 92 12.10 -4.71 -16.00
N VAL A 93 12.55 -5.40 -14.95
CA VAL A 93 11.83 -5.51 -13.67
C VAL A 93 11.42 -4.12 -13.14
N ARG A 94 12.36 -3.16 -13.17
CA ARG A 94 12.13 -1.79 -12.68
C ARG A 94 11.17 -0.95 -13.53
N GLU A 95 10.88 -1.37 -14.76
CA GLU A 95 9.96 -0.70 -15.68
C GLU A 95 8.52 -1.24 -15.60
N VAL A 96 8.31 -2.28 -14.80
CA VAL A 96 6.97 -2.85 -14.63
C VAL A 96 6.13 -1.86 -13.81
N PRO A 97 4.98 -1.41 -14.34
CA PRO A 97 4.08 -0.52 -13.59
C PRO A 97 3.55 -1.20 -12.34
N VAL A 98 3.81 -0.61 -11.17
CA VAL A 98 3.40 -1.20 -9.88
C VAL A 98 1.89 -1.48 -9.81
N ARG A 99 1.06 -0.68 -10.48
CA ARG A 99 -0.40 -0.88 -10.47
C ARG A 99 -0.81 -2.21 -11.10
N LEU A 100 -0.10 -2.67 -12.13
CA LEU A 100 -0.38 -3.98 -12.74
C LEU A 100 -0.03 -5.14 -11.80
N VAL A 101 1.01 -4.98 -10.98
CA VAL A 101 1.35 -5.94 -9.93
C VAL A 101 0.29 -5.92 -8.83
N GLN A 102 -0.10 -4.75 -8.37
CA GLN A 102 -1.12 -4.58 -7.34
C GLN A 102 -2.48 -5.12 -7.78
N GLU A 103 -2.91 -4.88 -9.02
CA GLU A 103 -4.15 -5.42 -9.57
C GLU A 103 -4.15 -6.95 -9.57
N GLU A 104 -3.04 -7.57 -9.96
CA GLU A 104 -2.94 -9.03 -9.97
C GLU A 104 -2.98 -9.60 -8.54
N LEU A 105 -2.28 -8.96 -7.59
CA LEU A 105 -2.32 -9.34 -6.18
C LEU A 105 -3.74 -9.23 -5.60
N LEU A 106 -4.48 -8.17 -5.95
CA LEU A 106 -5.87 -8.00 -5.49
C LEU A 106 -6.81 -9.09 -6.04
N LYS A 107 -6.64 -9.51 -7.30
CA LYS A 107 -7.37 -10.66 -7.85
C LYS A 107 -7.14 -11.95 -7.05
N MET A 108 -5.94 -12.11 -6.51
CA MET A 108 -5.58 -13.22 -5.63
C MET A 108 -6.02 -12.99 -4.18
N LYS A 109 -6.79 -11.93 -3.90
CA LYS A 109 -7.22 -11.54 -2.56
C LYS A 109 -6.07 -11.23 -1.59
N THR A 110 -4.94 -10.77 -2.10
CA THR A 110 -3.80 -10.34 -1.32
C THR A 110 -3.99 -8.90 -0.84
N TYR A 111 -3.74 -8.66 0.44
CA TYR A 111 -3.83 -7.32 1.02
C TYR A 111 -2.67 -6.43 0.55
N LEU A 112 -2.98 -5.21 0.13
CA LEU A 112 -2.02 -4.13 -0.13
C LEU A 112 -1.93 -3.15 1.05
N MET A 113 -2.99 -3.08 1.84
CA MET A 113 -3.09 -2.31 3.08
C MET A 113 -3.59 -3.21 4.20
N PRO A 114 -3.02 -3.10 5.41
CA PRO A 114 -3.30 -3.99 6.52
C PRO A 114 -4.60 -3.63 7.27
N PHE A 115 -5.68 -3.36 6.56
CA PHE A 115 -6.97 -3.03 7.16
C PHE A 115 -7.63 -4.28 7.74
N VAL A 116 -7.91 -4.29 9.05
CA VAL A 116 -8.49 -5.45 9.75
C VAL A 116 -10.02 -5.46 9.74
N ASP A 117 -10.63 -4.31 9.50
CA ASP A 117 -12.09 -4.10 9.49
C ASP A 117 -12.74 -4.30 8.11
N VAL A 118 -11.94 -4.60 7.08
CA VAL A 118 -12.42 -4.86 5.72
C VAL A 118 -11.86 -6.20 5.24
N LYS A 119 -12.75 -7.15 4.96
CA LYS A 119 -12.37 -8.52 4.60
C LYS A 119 -12.48 -8.76 3.08
N PRO A 120 -11.74 -9.74 2.52
CA PRO A 120 -11.82 -10.09 1.10
C PRO A 120 -13.21 -10.51 0.59
N THR A 121 -14.13 -10.83 1.51
CA THR A 121 -15.54 -11.11 1.22
C THR A 121 -16.41 -9.87 1.09
N ASP A 122 -15.91 -8.71 1.51
CA ASP A 122 -16.60 -7.44 1.37
C ASP A 122 -16.67 -7.03 -0.10
N PRO A 123 -17.83 -6.66 -0.63
CA PRO A 123 -17.97 -6.28 -2.04
C PRO A 123 -17.13 -5.06 -2.43
N HIS A 124 -16.75 -4.22 -1.47
CA HIS A 124 -15.92 -3.02 -1.68
C HIS A 124 -14.45 -3.22 -1.30
N TRP A 125 -14.04 -4.42 -0.86
CA TRP A 125 -12.69 -4.69 -0.39
C TRP A 125 -11.61 -4.26 -1.38
N GLU A 126 -11.75 -4.63 -2.65
CA GLU A 126 -10.76 -4.30 -3.68
C GLU A 126 -10.62 -2.79 -3.88
N ALA A 127 -11.73 -2.06 -3.94
CA ALA A 127 -11.72 -0.60 -4.06
C ALA A 127 -11.07 0.07 -2.84
N ILE A 128 -11.36 -0.43 -1.64
CA ILE A 128 -10.76 0.06 -0.40
C ILE A 128 -9.27 -0.18 -0.36
N GLN A 129 -8.80 -1.36 -0.79
CA GLN A 129 -7.36 -1.65 -0.89
C GLN A 129 -6.67 -0.72 -1.90
N LYS A 130 -7.25 -0.50 -3.07
CA LYS A 130 -6.73 0.42 -4.09
C LYS A 130 -6.63 1.86 -3.56
N VAL A 131 -7.67 2.37 -2.96
CA VAL A 131 -7.69 3.73 -2.41
C VAL A 131 -6.72 3.87 -1.23
N GLY A 132 -6.69 2.89 -0.35
CA GLY A 132 -5.76 2.88 0.78
C GLY A 132 -4.30 2.91 0.34
N VAL A 133 -3.91 2.06 -0.63
CA VAL A 133 -2.53 2.00 -1.11
C VAL A 133 -2.12 3.24 -1.92
N THR A 134 -3.06 3.97 -2.48
CA THR A 134 -2.77 5.28 -3.12
C THR A 134 -2.57 6.39 -2.10
N GLY A 135 -3.00 6.19 -0.86
CA GLY A 135 -2.93 7.18 0.21
C GLY A 135 -4.00 8.27 0.11
N ILE A 136 -4.98 8.12 -0.79
CA ILE A 136 -6.10 9.07 -0.93
C ILE A 136 -6.95 9.08 0.33
N LEU A 137 -7.30 7.89 0.84
CA LEU A 137 -7.91 7.75 2.16
C LEU A 137 -7.02 6.89 3.03
N LYS A 138 -6.73 7.38 4.23
CA LYS A 138 -5.88 6.71 5.20
C LYS A 138 -6.72 5.98 6.24
N GLY A 139 -6.22 4.83 6.68
CA GLY A 139 -6.72 4.17 7.88
C GLY A 139 -6.17 4.81 9.15
N THR A 140 -6.75 4.43 10.26
CA THR A 140 -6.28 4.79 11.60
C THR A 140 -5.73 3.55 12.29
N GLY A 141 -4.48 3.65 12.75
CA GLY A 141 -3.82 2.58 13.48
C GLY A 141 -3.99 2.74 14.99
N LYS A 142 -4.14 1.62 15.70
CA LYS A 142 -4.14 1.54 17.15
C LYS A 142 -3.28 0.35 17.57
N ALA A 143 -2.30 0.59 18.43
CA ALA A 143 -1.54 -0.50 19.05
C ALA A 143 -2.43 -1.31 19.99
N GLU A 144 -2.36 -2.63 19.91
CA GLU A 144 -3.14 -3.55 20.73
C GLU A 144 -2.31 -4.79 21.06
N GLY A 145 -1.77 -4.84 22.26
CA GLY A 145 -0.86 -5.91 22.69
C GLY A 145 0.39 -5.96 21.83
N TRP A 146 0.67 -7.10 21.23
CA TRP A 146 1.84 -7.35 20.36
C TRP A 146 1.62 -6.93 18.91
N GLY A 147 0.42 -6.56 18.52
CA GLY A 147 0.04 -6.19 17.18
C GLY A 147 -0.58 -4.80 17.09
N ASN A 148 -1.05 -4.48 15.91
CA ASN A 148 -1.73 -3.23 15.65
C ASN A 148 -3.03 -3.51 14.91
N LYS A 149 -4.07 -2.77 15.24
CA LYS A 149 -5.27 -2.72 14.43
C LYS A 149 -5.23 -1.47 13.57
N MET A 150 -5.15 -1.64 12.27
CA MET A 150 -5.34 -0.56 11.31
C MET A 150 -6.73 -0.69 10.73
N CYS A 151 -7.60 0.27 11.02
CA CYS A 151 -8.98 0.30 10.55
C CYS A 151 -9.17 1.37 9.50
N PHE A 152 -9.96 1.03 8.50
CA PHE A 152 -10.33 1.95 7.43
C PHE A 152 -11.61 2.73 7.76
N PHE A 153 -12.51 2.14 8.55
CA PHE A 153 -13.83 2.68 8.90
C PHE A 153 -14.69 3.00 7.67
N PRO A 154 -15.10 1.98 6.88
CA PRO A 154 -15.78 2.17 5.59
C PRO A 154 -17.07 2.98 5.70
N ASP A 155 -17.75 2.93 6.84
CA ASP A 155 -19.00 3.65 7.09
C ASP A 155 -18.80 5.08 7.62
N SER A 156 -17.56 5.50 7.84
CA SER A 156 -17.26 6.87 8.29
C SER A 156 -17.55 7.88 7.19
N LEU A 157 -17.96 9.07 7.60
CA LEU A 157 -18.16 10.19 6.69
C LEU A 157 -16.80 10.70 6.16
N VAL A 158 -16.79 11.10 4.90
CA VAL A 158 -15.64 11.77 4.28
C VAL A 158 -15.82 13.26 4.44
N THR A 159 -14.92 13.90 5.16
CA THR A 159 -14.87 15.35 5.29
C THR A 159 -13.71 15.91 4.46
N ILE A 160 -13.75 17.20 4.12
CA ILE A 160 -12.65 17.90 3.42
C ILE A 160 -11.32 17.71 4.17
N GLN A 161 -11.36 17.68 5.50
CA GLN A 161 -10.19 17.52 6.35
C GLN A 161 -9.56 16.11 6.28
N THR A 162 -10.30 15.11 5.82
CA THR A 162 -9.80 13.74 5.66
C THR A 162 -9.13 13.49 4.32
N LEU A 163 -9.25 14.42 3.38
CA LEU A 163 -8.58 14.35 2.09
C LEU A 163 -7.24 15.07 2.15
N PRO A 164 -6.17 14.49 1.59
CA PRO A 164 -4.88 15.17 1.54
C PRO A 164 -4.98 16.43 0.67
N TYR A 165 -4.94 17.59 1.29
CA TYR A 165 -4.80 18.87 0.60
C TYR A 165 -3.32 19.04 0.24
N ARG A 166 -3.01 19.19 -1.04
CA ARG A 166 -1.73 19.72 -1.51
C ARG A 166 -1.95 21.05 -2.20
N GLU A 167 -1.30 22.08 -1.67
CA GLU A 167 -1.09 23.32 -2.40
C GLU A 167 -0.36 23.03 -3.72
N LYS A 168 -0.76 23.74 -4.76
CA LYS A 168 -0.24 23.60 -6.10
C LYS A 168 1.27 23.86 -6.14
N GLU A 169 2.06 22.84 -6.36
CA GLU A 169 3.33 22.98 -7.08
C GLU A 169 3.23 22.24 -8.41
N ASN A 170 3.24 23.04 -9.45
CA ASN A 170 3.45 22.75 -10.88
C ASN A 170 3.30 21.30 -11.38
N SER A 171 2.21 21.14 -12.12
CA SER A 171 2.17 20.51 -13.44
C SER A 171 1.99 19.01 -13.58
N PHE A 172 1.39 18.22 -12.72
CA PHE A 172 0.75 16.96 -13.17
C PHE A 172 -0.31 16.55 -12.14
N MET A 173 -1.52 16.28 -12.61
CA MET A 173 -2.60 15.78 -11.77
C MET A 173 -2.13 14.45 -11.15
N THR A 174 -1.94 14.43 -9.84
CA THR A 174 -1.67 13.21 -9.10
C THR A 174 -2.98 12.44 -8.89
N LEU A 175 -2.90 11.15 -8.50
CA LEU A 175 -4.11 10.41 -8.10
C LEU A 175 -4.83 11.09 -6.93
N ASP A 176 -4.12 11.88 -6.12
CA ASP A 176 -4.67 12.67 -5.03
C ASP A 176 -5.52 13.84 -5.57
N ASP A 177 -5.03 14.53 -6.61
CA ASP A 177 -5.78 15.60 -7.29
C ASP A 177 -7.03 15.04 -7.96
N LEU A 178 -6.95 13.83 -8.46
CA LEU A 178 -8.04 13.11 -9.08
C LEU A 178 -9.12 12.73 -8.05
N GLY A 179 -8.72 12.20 -6.91
CA GLY A 179 -9.61 11.90 -5.80
C GLY A 179 -10.31 13.16 -5.30
N TYR A 180 -9.58 14.28 -5.21
CA TYR A 180 -10.14 15.58 -4.85
C TYR A 180 -11.10 16.12 -5.90
N ALA A 181 -10.79 15.98 -7.18
CA ALA A 181 -11.66 16.41 -8.28
C ALA A 181 -12.97 15.61 -8.31
N VAL A 182 -12.92 14.30 -8.14
CA VAL A 182 -14.10 13.43 -8.04
C VAL A 182 -14.93 13.81 -6.83
N TRP A 183 -14.30 14.03 -5.68
CA TRP A 183 -14.97 14.48 -4.48
C TRP A 183 -15.64 15.84 -4.68
N LYS A 184 -14.96 16.82 -5.29
CA LYS A 184 -15.49 18.15 -5.57
C LYS A 184 -16.66 18.10 -6.55
N MET A 185 -16.58 17.27 -7.58
CA MET A 185 -17.68 17.07 -8.53
C MET A 185 -18.91 16.47 -7.84
N TYR A 186 -18.70 15.51 -6.94
CA TYR A 186 -19.77 14.88 -6.18
C TYR A 186 -20.42 15.86 -5.19
N ASN A 187 -19.64 16.68 -4.49
CA ASN A 187 -20.14 17.69 -3.54
C ASN A 187 -20.87 18.86 -4.23
N ASN A 188 -20.47 19.25 -5.43
CA ASN A 188 -21.17 20.29 -6.17
C ASN A 188 -22.56 19.83 -6.64
N ASN A 189 -22.78 18.51 -6.75
CA ASN A 189 -24.08 17.93 -7.12
C ASN A 189 -24.95 17.60 -5.90
N ILE A 190 -24.39 17.56 -4.70
CA ILE A 190 -25.09 17.21 -3.44
C ILE A 190 -24.85 18.36 -2.45
N SER A 191 -25.59 19.46 -2.64
CA SER A 191 -25.48 20.65 -1.79
C SER A 191 -25.39 20.30 -0.29
N GLY A 192 -24.19 20.38 0.28
CA GLY A 192 -23.95 20.40 1.72
C GLY A 192 -24.12 19.08 2.48
N LYS A 193 -24.26 17.92 1.83
CA LYS A 193 -24.34 16.62 2.50
C LYS A 193 -22.96 15.97 2.58
N GLU A 194 -22.61 15.50 3.75
CA GLU A 194 -21.48 14.60 3.95
C GLU A 194 -21.71 13.29 3.18
N ILE A 195 -20.69 12.82 2.46
CA ILE A 195 -20.75 11.60 1.66
C ILE A 195 -20.17 10.47 2.49
N SER A 196 -20.83 9.32 2.52
CA SER A 196 -20.23 8.14 3.12
C SER A 196 -18.96 7.73 2.37
N ARG A 197 -17.98 7.14 3.05
CA ARG A 197 -16.79 6.59 2.38
C ARG A 197 -17.17 5.60 1.29
N GLN A 198 -18.22 4.80 1.48
CA GLN A 198 -18.72 3.85 0.47
C GLN A 198 -19.19 4.56 -0.81
N ASP A 199 -19.94 5.64 -0.70
CA ASP A 199 -20.42 6.39 -1.88
C ASP A 199 -19.29 7.12 -2.60
N PHE A 200 -18.31 7.63 -1.85
CA PHE A 200 -17.06 8.14 -2.42
C PHE A 200 -16.35 7.05 -3.23
N PHE A 201 -16.29 5.81 -2.73
CA PHE A 201 -15.66 4.70 -3.45
C PHE A 201 -16.39 4.30 -4.70
N LYS A 202 -17.71 4.26 -4.68
CA LYS A 202 -18.50 3.98 -5.89
C LYS A 202 -18.21 5.00 -6.98
N ALA A 203 -18.19 6.28 -6.62
CA ALA A 203 -17.86 7.37 -7.55
C ALA A 203 -16.41 7.29 -8.06
N TYR A 204 -15.45 7.00 -7.17
CA TYR A 204 -14.03 6.87 -7.48
C TYR A 204 -13.73 5.63 -8.34
N THR A 205 -14.35 4.48 -8.05
CA THR A 205 -14.19 3.26 -8.86
C THR A 205 -14.72 3.47 -10.27
N GLY A 206 -15.88 4.06 -10.42
CA GLY A 206 -16.44 4.42 -11.73
C GLY A 206 -15.54 5.40 -12.49
N PHE A 207 -14.89 6.33 -11.79
CA PHE A 207 -13.96 7.27 -12.39
C PHE A 207 -12.63 6.62 -12.80
N ILE A 208 -12.07 5.73 -12.00
CA ILE A 208 -10.87 4.95 -12.37
C ILE A 208 -11.15 4.05 -13.58
N GLU A 209 -12.30 3.42 -13.66
CA GLU A 209 -12.69 2.65 -14.84
C GLU A 209 -12.80 3.51 -16.11
N LEU A 210 -13.29 4.73 -15.99
CA LEU A 210 -13.31 5.70 -17.08
C LEU A 210 -11.91 6.18 -17.48
N THR A 211 -11.02 6.40 -16.51
CA THR A 211 -9.65 6.89 -16.77
C THR A 211 -8.67 5.78 -17.17
N ASN A 212 -8.91 4.52 -16.79
CA ASN A 212 -8.14 3.37 -17.25
C ASN A 212 -8.25 3.15 -18.77
N LYS A 213 -9.28 3.70 -19.40
CA LYS A 213 -9.39 3.74 -20.85
C LYS A 213 -8.47 4.78 -21.50
N THR A 214 -7.84 5.66 -20.74
CA THR A 214 -7.11 6.84 -21.26
C THR A 214 -5.71 7.04 -20.67
N GLN A 215 -4.84 6.06 -20.63
CA GLN A 215 -3.40 6.14 -20.31
C GLN A 215 -3.00 6.06 -18.83
N TYR A 216 -2.46 4.90 -18.47
CA TYR A 216 -1.56 4.72 -17.32
C TYR A 216 -0.26 5.50 -17.52
N ARG A 217 0.05 6.44 -16.62
CA ARG A 217 1.42 6.90 -16.45
C ARG A 217 2.06 6.06 -15.33
N PRO A 218 3.26 5.50 -15.55
CA PRO A 218 4.01 4.86 -14.49
C PRO A 218 4.33 5.92 -13.42
N LEU A 219 4.09 5.57 -12.15
CA LEU A 219 4.69 6.34 -11.05
C LEU A 219 6.19 6.11 -11.17
N SER A 220 6.95 7.18 -11.38
CA SER A 220 8.39 7.13 -11.18
C SER A 220 8.67 6.72 -9.74
N LEU A 221 9.62 5.82 -9.57
CA LEU A 221 10.19 5.42 -8.28
C LEU A 221 10.76 6.62 -7.54
#